data_58b1d183e5f43e7b438ac8328f772fd2
#
_entry.id   58b1d183e5f43e7b438ac8328f772fd2
#
_cell.length_a   1.000
_cell.length_b   1.000
_cell.length_c   1.000
_cell.angle_alpha   90.00
_cell.angle_beta   90.00
_cell.angle_gamma   90.00
#
_symmetry.space_group_name_H-M   'P 1'
#
loop_
_entity.id
_entity.type
_entity.pdbx_description
1 polymer ?
#
loop_
_entity_poly.entity_id
_entity_poly.type
_entity_poly.pdbx_seq_one_letter_code
_entity_poly.pdbx_strand_id
1 'polypeptide(L)'
;MMLQDFRDLELYRLPDVKGSYKKHVVMAPYTWFRVGGATTVFRPQDHEDLSQFLLRNSEEVPVTIIGAASNILIRDGGIPGVVIKLGKNFASITFESNSVRIGAALPNGVATRLALKEGYSGLEFLSGIPGTIGGGLRMNAGAHGKEIKDILIEAEVIDSTGNFKVLSLEEMEMSYRHCGVPKDYIFLSGLFKTG
;
A
#
# COMPACT_ATOMS: atom_id res chain seq x y z
N MET A 1 25.34 -15.75 13.85
CA MET A 1 24.24 -15.76 12.85
C MET A 1 24.61 -14.73 11.81
N MET A 2 25.11 -15.14 10.64
CA MET A 2 25.43 -14.21 9.55
C MET A 2 24.11 -13.55 9.11
N LEU A 3 24.08 -12.22 9.06
CA LEU A 3 22.98 -11.50 8.43
C LEU A 3 22.98 -11.89 6.95
N GLN A 4 21.96 -12.64 6.53
CA GLN A 4 21.76 -13.01 5.14
C GLN A 4 21.64 -11.73 4.30
N ASP A 5 22.47 -11.57 3.28
CA ASP A 5 22.48 -10.37 2.43
C ASP A 5 21.44 -10.51 1.32
N PHE A 6 20.19 -10.12 1.61
CA PHE A 6 19.08 -10.14 0.65
C PHE A 6 19.20 -9.11 -0.49
N ARG A 7 20.33 -8.42 -0.62
CA ARG A 7 20.57 -7.48 -1.73
C ARG A 7 20.81 -8.22 -3.03
N ASP A 8 21.35 -9.44 -2.97
CA ASP A 8 21.55 -10.30 -4.13
C ASP A 8 20.45 -11.38 -4.22
N LEU A 9 19.29 -10.97 -4.79
CA LEU A 9 18.16 -11.88 -5.02
C LEU A 9 18.40 -12.89 -6.14
N GLU A 10 19.56 -12.90 -6.82
CA GLU A 10 19.89 -13.93 -7.80
C GLU A 10 20.11 -15.30 -7.12
N LEU A 11 20.43 -15.28 -5.82
CA LEU A 11 20.55 -16.47 -4.99
C LEU A 11 19.20 -17.07 -4.58
N TYR A 12 18.10 -16.34 -4.76
CA TYR A 12 16.77 -16.77 -4.35
C TYR A 12 15.88 -17.00 -5.56
N ARG A 13 15.20 -18.13 -5.57
CA ARG A 13 14.18 -18.41 -6.59
C ARG A 13 12.88 -17.70 -6.19
N LEU A 14 12.66 -16.53 -6.78
CA LEU A 14 11.39 -15.83 -6.60
C LEU A 14 10.23 -16.62 -7.22
N PRO A 15 9.02 -16.53 -6.64
CA PRO A 15 7.82 -17.17 -7.21
C PRO A 15 7.55 -16.73 -8.64
N ASP A 16 7.03 -17.65 -9.46
CA ASP A 16 6.48 -17.29 -10.76
C ASP A 16 5.20 -16.46 -10.58
N VAL A 17 5.09 -15.36 -11.33
CA VAL A 17 4.01 -14.37 -11.21
C VAL A 17 3.42 -14.04 -12.59
N LYS A 18 2.16 -13.59 -12.62
CA LYS A 18 1.51 -13.04 -13.84
C LYS A 18 1.94 -11.60 -14.11
N GLY A 19 2.25 -10.85 -13.04
CA GLY A 19 2.77 -9.49 -13.09
C GLY A 19 4.23 -9.44 -13.56
N SER A 20 5.01 -8.55 -12.98
CA SER A 20 6.39 -8.39 -13.41
C SER A 20 7.35 -8.08 -12.27
N TYR A 21 8.55 -8.65 -12.35
CA TYR A 21 9.71 -8.20 -11.58
C TYR A 21 10.55 -7.23 -12.39
N LYS A 22 11.03 -6.18 -11.70
CA LYS A 22 12.12 -5.34 -12.21
C LYS A 22 13.24 -5.38 -11.19
N LYS A 23 14.40 -5.94 -11.57
CA LYS A 23 15.60 -5.99 -10.75
C LYS A 23 16.39 -4.67 -10.86
N HIS A 24 17.20 -4.37 -9.86
CA HIS A 24 18.12 -3.22 -9.83
C HIS A 24 17.44 -1.86 -10.11
N VAL A 25 16.19 -1.69 -9.64
CA VAL A 25 15.48 -0.42 -9.76
C VAL A 25 16.04 0.56 -8.74
N VAL A 26 16.73 1.60 -9.21
CA VAL A 26 17.17 2.72 -8.35
C VAL A 26 15.93 3.46 -7.86
N MET A 27 15.79 3.60 -6.54
CA MET A 27 14.58 4.14 -5.92
C MET A 27 14.57 5.66 -5.83
N ALA A 28 15.71 6.33 -5.89
CA ALA A 28 15.83 7.80 -5.80
C ALA A 28 14.83 8.58 -6.67
N PRO A 29 14.60 8.25 -7.96
CA PRO A 29 13.63 8.98 -8.78
C PRO A 29 12.17 8.82 -8.34
N TYR A 30 11.87 7.77 -7.55
CA TYR A 30 10.52 7.40 -7.13
C TYR A 30 10.17 7.84 -5.70
N THR A 31 11.14 8.33 -4.94
CA THR A 31 10.94 8.81 -3.57
C THR A 31 10.78 10.33 -3.52
N TRP A 32 10.03 10.81 -2.56
CA TRP A 32 9.85 12.25 -2.32
C TRP A 32 11.17 12.96 -2.03
N PHE A 33 12.05 12.33 -1.25
CA PHE A 33 13.35 12.87 -0.89
C PHE A 33 14.41 12.72 -1.99
N ARG A 34 14.09 12.07 -3.11
CA ARG A 34 15.00 11.80 -4.22
C ARG A 34 16.30 11.10 -3.84
N VAL A 35 16.22 10.24 -2.83
CA VAL A 35 17.30 9.35 -2.37
C VAL A 35 16.81 7.90 -2.33
N GLY A 36 17.75 6.95 -2.43
CA GLY A 36 17.47 5.53 -2.32
C GLY A 36 18.20 4.71 -3.37
N GLY A 37 18.88 3.67 -2.91
CA GLY A 37 19.60 2.70 -3.74
C GLY A 37 18.68 1.76 -4.49
N ALA A 38 19.30 0.76 -5.13
CA ALA A 38 18.61 -0.22 -5.96
C ALA A 38 17.86 -1.26 -5.14
N THR A 39 16.75 -1.75 -5.70
CA THR A 39 15.96 -2.85 -5.14
C THR A 39 15.29 -3.65 -6.26
N THR A 40 14.75 -4.82 -5.92
CA THR A 40 13.87 -5.58 -6.82
C THR A 40 12.43 -5.19 -6.56
N VAL A 41 11.73 -4.74 -7.60
CA VAL A 41 10.33 -4.33 -7.53
C VAL A 41 9.44 -5.38 -8.17
N PHE A 42 8.46 -5.89 -7.42
CA PHE A 42 7.35 -6.70 -7.94
C PHE A 42 6.12 -5.80 -8.15
N ARG A 43 5.52 -5.92 -9.33
CA ARG A 43 4.24 -5.29 -9.66
C ARG A 43 3.22 -6.39 -9.95
N PRO A 44 2.37 -6.72 -8.98
CA PRO A 44 1.32 -7.72 -9.20
C PRO A 44 0.35 -7.25 -10.27
N GLN A 45 -0.12 -8.21 -11.09
CA GLN A 45 -1.12 -7.96 -12.11
C GLN A 45 -2.49 -7.67 -11.48
N ASP A 46 -2.87 -8.49 -10.50
CA ASP A 46 -4.17 -8.45 -9.81
C ASP A 46 -4.05 -9.00 -8.37
N HIS A 47 -5.18 -9.06 -7.66
CA HIS A 47 -5.24 -9.54 -6.29
C HIS A 47 -4.82 -11.01 -6.17
N GLU A 48 -5.20 -11.84 -7.13
CA GLU A 48 -4.84 -13.26 -7.15
C GLU A 48 -3.34 -13.46 -7.34
N ASP A 49 -2.72 -12.71 -8.25
CA ASP A 49 -1.27 -12.75 -8.49
C ASP A 49 -0.48 -12.33 -7.24
N LEU A 50 -0.98 -11.31 -6.52
CA LEU A 50 -0.41 -10.87 -5.24
C LEU A 50 -0.53 -11.99 -4.19
N SER A 51 -1.71 -12.61 -4.07
CA SER A 51 -1.96 -13.73 -3.16
C SER A 51 -1.02 -14.90 -3.43
N GLN A 52 -0.91 -15.31 -4.69
CA GLN A 52 -0.04 -16.42 -5.09
C GLN A 52 1.45 -16.11 -4.85
N PHE A 53 1.88 -14.86 -5.06
CA PHE A 53 3.22 -14.44 -4.70
C PHE A 53 3.47 -14.58 -3.21
N LEU A 54 2.59 -14.06 -2.35
CA LEU A 54 2.75 -14.13 -0.89
C LEU A 54 2.73 -15.57 -0.38
N LEU A 55 1.80 -16.39 -0.89
CA LEU A 55 1.68 -17.81 -0.52
C LEU A 55 2.95 -18.61 -0.85
N ARG A 56 3.61 -18.28 -1.97
CA ARG A 56 4.79 -19.02 -2.47
C ARG A 56 6.12 -18.36 -2.09
N ASN A 57 6.08 -17.14 -1.58
CA ASN A 57 7.30 -16.45 -1.13
C ASN A 57 7.83 -17.18 0.10
N SER A 58 9.09 -17.59 0.06
CA SER A 58 9.72 -18.17 1.24
C SER A 58 9.84 -17.09 2.32
N GLU A 59 9.67 -17.48 3.59
CA GLU A 59 9.86 -16.58 4.74
C GLU A 59 11.27 -15.96 4.79
N GLU A 60 12.21 -16.51 4.02
CA GLU A 60 13.58 -16.02 3.92
C GLU A 60 13.71 -14.75 3.08
N VAL A 61 12.78 -14.45 2.16
CA VAL A 61 12.83 -13.25 1.32
C VAL A 61 11.96 -12.15 1.91
N PRO A 62 12.56 -11.07 2.45
CA PRO A 62 11.81 -9.94 3.00
C PRO A 62 10.92 -9.27 1.95
N VAL A 63 9.73 -8.87 2.38
CA VAL A 63 8.76 -8.15 1.55
C VAL A 63 8.50 -6.77 2.13
N THR A 64 8.56 -5.74 1.29
CA THR A 64 8.24 -4.37 1.66
C THR A 64 7.20 -3.82 0.70
N ILE A 65 6.07 -3.31 1.23
CA ILE A 65 5.05 -2.63 0.42
C ILE A 65 5.34 -1.13 0.37
N ILE A 66 5.27 -0.53 -0.81
CA ILE A 66 5.37 0.93 -0.98
C ILE A 66 4.19 1.47 -1.80
N GLY A 67 3.65 2.60 -1.36
CA GLY A 67 2.70 3.41 -2.13
C GLY A 67 3.41 4.41 -3.05
N ALA A 68 3.12 5.70 -2.87
CA ALA A 68 3.77 6.80 -3.59
C ALA A 68 5.18 7.16 -3.06
N ALA A 69 5.69 6.45 -2.06
CA ALA A 69 6.98 6.70 -1.41
C ALA A 69 7.15 8.16 -0.93
N SER A 70 6.06 8.79 -0.47
CA SER A 70 6.05 10.18 0.02
C SER A 70 6.48 10.31 1.49
N ASN A 71 6.47 9.21 2.24
CA ASN A 71 6.81 9.18 3.68
C ASN A 71 7.81 8.05 3.99
N ILE A 72 8.78 7.84 3.13
CA ILE A 72 9.82 6.83 3.31
C ILE A 72 11.18 7.39 2.94
N LEU A 73 12.18 7.08 3.75
CA LEU A 73 13.58 7.34 3.46
C LEU A 73 14.29 6.02 3.15
N ILE A 74 14.78 5.88 1.92
CA ILE A 74 15.50 4.68 1.48
C ILE A 74 16.99 5.03 1.45
N ARG A 75 17.81 4.21 2.12
CA ARG A 75 19.27 4.38 2.14
C ARG A 75 19.89 3.96 0.81
N ASP A 76 21.17 4.32 0.60
CA ASP A 76 21.93 4.01 -0.62
C ASP A 76 22.08 2.50 -0.89
N GLY A 77 22.02 1.67 0.15
CA GLY A 77 21.98 0.21 0.03
C GLY A 77 20.67 -0.36 -0.52
N GLY A 78 19.67 0.48 -0.78
CA GLY A 78 18.34 0.05 -1.26
C GLY A 78 17.49 -0.60 -0.18
N ILE A 79 16.48 -1.36 -0.61
CA ILE A 79 15.61 -2.16 0.25
C ILE A 79 15.91 -3.63 -0.02
N PRO A 80 16.30 -4.42 1.00
CA PRO A 80 16.55 -5.85 0.82
C PRO A 80 15.27 -6.59 0.50
N GLY A 81 15.38 -7.69 -0.25
CA GLY A 81 14.24 -8.51 -0.64
C GLY A 81 13.43 -7.91 -1.79
N VAL A 82 12.13 -8.12 -1.76
CA VAL A 82 11.19 -7.69 -2.79
C VAL A 82 10.35 -6.51 -2.31
N VAL A 83 10.36 -5.44 -3.10
CA VAL A 83 9.46 -4.30 -2.91
C VAL A 83 8.21 -4.50 -3.75
N ILE A 84 7.05 -4.58 -3.14
CA ILE A 84 5.77 -4.64 -3.83
C ILE A 84 5.28 -3.22 -4.11
N LYS A 85 4.91 -2.95 -5.35
CA LYS A 85 4.28 -1.70 -5.77
C LYS A 85 2.99 -2.02 -6.52
N LEU A 86 1.86 -1.75 -5.87
CA LEU A 86 0.54 -1.95 -6.45
C LEU A 86 0.34 -1.06 -7.67
N GLY A 87 -0.20 -1.64 -8.73
CA GLY A 87 -0.45 -0.98 -10.01
C GLY A 87 -1.89 -0.45 -10.15
N LYS A 88 -2.24 -0.06 -11.39
CA LYS A 88 -3.55 0.50 -11.74
C LYS A 88 -4.74 -0.39 -11.40
N ASN A 89 -4.58 -1.71 -11.41
CA ASN A 89 -5.65 -2.66 -11.10
C ASN A 89 -6.03 -2.67 -9.61
N PHE A 90 -5.25 -1.99 -8.76
CA PHE A 90 -5.52 -1.73 -7.34
C PHE A 90 -5.93 -0.27 -7.08
N ALA A 91 -6.25 0.49 -8.12
CA ALA A 91 -6.59 1.93 -8.05
C ALA A 91 -8.04 2.20 -8.45
N SER A 92 -8.94 1.26 -8.17
CA SER A 92 -10.38 1.41 -8.43
C SER A 92 -11.01 2.42 -7.49
N ILE A 93 -12.17 2.96 -7.91
CA ILE A 93 -13.09 3.69 -7.06
C ILE A 93 -14.50 3.27 -7.42
N THR A 94 -15.32 2.94 -6.42
CA THR A 94 -16.72 2.54 -6.59
C THR A 94 -17.58 3.30 -5.61
N PHE A 95 -18.65 3.92 -6.11
CA PHE A 95 -19.55 4.76 -5.34
C PHE A 95 -20.78 3.95 -4.93
N GLU A 96 -21.19 4.09 -3.68
CA GLU A 96 -22.38 3.53 -3.07
C GLU A 96 -23.23 4.68 -2.50
N SER A 97 -24.45 4.42 -2.01
CA SER A 97 -25.38 5.48 -1.59
C SER A 97 -24.78 6.50 -0.60
N ASN A 98 -24.06 6.03 0.44
CA ASN A 98 -23.49 6.86 1.50
C ASN A 98 -22.02 6.49 1.80
N SER A 99 -21.36 5.85 0.86
CA SER A 99 -19.98 5.39 1.02
C SER A 99 -19.27 5.30 -0.31
N VAL A 100 -17.94 5.24 -0.25
CA VAL A 100 -17.09 5.02 -1.42
C VAL A 100 -16.02 4.01 -1.10
N ARG A 101 -15.89 2.97 -1.92
CA ARG A 101 -14.79 2.02 -1.84
C ARG A 101 -13.67 2.46 -2.75
N ILE A 102 -12.48 2.56 -2.19
CA ILE A 102 -11.32 3.11 -2.89
C ILE A 102 -10.14 2.14 -2.78
N GLY A 103 -9.59 1.75 -3.92
CA GLY A 103 -8.42 0.87 -4.02
C GLY A 103 -7.15 1.51 -3.48
N ALA A 104 -6.31 0.69 -2.85
CA ALA A 104 -5.13 1.13 -2.10
C ALA A 104 -4.08 1.86 -2.96
N ALA A 105 -4.00 1.58 -4.26
CA ALA A 105 -3.04 2.24 -5.16
C ALA A 105 -3.52 3.61 -5.68
N LEU A 106 -4.79 3.99 -5.46
CA LEU A 106 -5.30 5.28 -5.92
C LEU A 106 -4.64 6.42 -5.12
N PRO A 107 -4.07 7.46 -5.79
CA PRO A 107 -3.54 8.63 -5.08
C PRO A 107 -4.63 9.39 -4.32
N ASN A 108 -4.33 9.86 -3.10
CA ASN A 108 -5.27 10.56 -2.23
C ASN A 108 -5.97 11.74 -2.93
N GLY A 109 -5.20 12.63 -3.58
CA GLY A 109 -5.77 13.78 -4.28
C GLY A 109 -6.61 13.41 -5.52
N VAL A 110 -6.34 12.25 -6.14
CA VAL A 110 -7.16 11.73 -7.24
C VAL A 110 -8.48 11.19 -6.68
N ALA A 111 -8.44 10.42 -5.60
CA ALA A 111 -9.61 9.89 -4.92
C ALA A 111 -10.57 11.02 -4.51
N THR A 112 -10.05 12.05 -3.83
CA THR A 112 -10.84 13.22 -3.42
C THR A 112 -11.48 13.92 -4.60
N ARG A 113 -10.72 14.19 -5.68
CA ARG A 113 -11.25 14.86 -6.86
C ARG A 113 -12.35 14.07 -7.55
N LEU A 114 -12.20 12.75 -7.64
CA LEU A 114 -13.23 11.88 -8.23
C LEU A 114 -14.49 11.86 -7.36
N ALA A 115 -14.35 11.72 -6.03
CA ALA A 115 -15.48 11.75 -5.11
C ALA A 115 -16.26 13.06 -5.20
N LEU A 116 -15.58 14.20 -5.16
CA LEU A 116 -16.23 15.52 -5.30
C LEU A 116 -16.95 15.69 -6.64
N LYS A 117 -16.39 15.18 -7.73
CA LYS A 117 -17.02 15.24 -9.05
C LYS A 117 -18.34 14.47 -9.09
N GLU A 118 -18.44 13.37 -8.36
CA GLU A 118 -19.66 12.56 -8.24
C GLU A 118 -20.59 13.02 -7.09
N GLY A 119 -20.26 14.15 -6.43
CA GLY A 119 -21.10 14.74 -5.38
C GLY A 119 -20.88 14.19 -3.97
N TYR A 120 -19.83 13.39 -3.75
CA TYR A 120 -19.51 12.82 -2.45
C TYR A 120 -18.56 13.73 -1.66
N SER A 121 -18.92 14.04 -0.41
CA SER A 121 -18.12 14.86 0.51
C SER A 121 -17.49 14.03 1.63
N GLY A 122 -16.59 14.63 2.40
CA GLY A 122 -15.97 14.01 3.57
C GLY A 122 -14.49 13.60 3.36
N LEU A 123 -14.04 13.47 2.10
CA LEU A 123 -12.66 13.09 1.75
C LEU A 123 -11.74 14.30 1.49
N GLU A 124 -12.21 15.54 1.63
CA GLU A 124 -11.49 16.75 1.20
C GLU A 124 -10.11 16.90 1.85
N PHE A 125 -9.98 16.49 3.12
CA PHE A 125 -8.72 16.57 3.86
C PHE A 125 -7.60 15.71 3.23
N LEU A 126 -7.95 14.66 2.49
CA LEU A 126 -6.99 13.82 1.78
C LEU A 126 -6.33 14.54 0.59
N SER A 127 -6.94 15.60 0.06
CA SER A 127 -6.43 16.32 -1.13
C SER A 127 -5.02 16.89 -0.92
N GLY A 128 -4.73 17.34 0.30
CA GLY A 128 -3.43 17.91 0.68
C GLY A 128 -2.41 16.87 1.17
N ILE A 129 -2.78 15.59 1.27
CA ILE A 129 -1.91 14.53 1.79
C ILE A 129 -1.25 13.80 0.62
N PRO A 130 0.05 13.96 0.38
CA PRO A 130 0.74 13.21 -0.65
C PRO A 130 0.78 11.73 -0.30
N GLY A 131 0.48 10.86 -1.26
CA GLY A 131 0.46 9.42 -1.03
C GLY A 131 -0.69 8.73 -1.74
N THR A 132 -0.88 7.47 -1.41
CA THR A 132 -1.98 6.62 -1.88
C THR A 132 -2.90 6.26 -0.72
N ILE A 133 -4.10 5.82 -1.02
CA ILE A 133 -5.09 5.36 -0.03
C ILE A 133 -4.50 4.29 0.89
N GLY A 134 -3.79 3.28 0.36
CA GLY A 134 -3.17 2.23 1.17
C GLY A 134 -2.09 2.76 2.12
N GLY A 135 -1.29 3.74 1.68
CA GLY A 135 -0.33 4.44 2.54
C GLY A 135 -1.04 5.29 3.60
N GLY A 136 -2.15 5.92 3.24
CA GLY A 136 -3.01 6.66 4.15
C GLY A 136 -3.61 5.78 5.24
N LEU A 137 -4.17 4.63 4.87
CA LEU A 137 -4.70 3.61 5.80
C LEU A 137 -3.61 3.14 6.78
N ARG A 138 -2.43 2.79 6.28
CA ARG A 138 -1.30 2.32 7.11
C ARG A 138 -0.85 3.33 8.15
N MET A 139 -1.01 4.61 7.87
CA MET A 139 -0.55 5.71 8.73
C MET A 139 -1.69 6.39 9.49
N ASN A 140 -2.94 5.97 9.34
CA ASN A 140 -4.11 6.76 9.74
C ASN A 140 -3.89 8.25 9.39
N ALA A 141 -3.65 8.49 8.09
CA ALA A 141 -3.25 9.81 7.61
C ALA A 141 -4.34 10.86 7.90
N GLY A 142 -3.90 12.04 8.29
CA GLY A 142 -4.82 13.11 8.63
C GLY A 142 -4.26 14.50 8.33
N ALA A 143 -5.16 15.44 8.10
CA ALA A 143 -4.89 16.87 7.92
C ALA A 143 -6.13 17.69 8.32
N HIS A 144 -5.90 18.95 8.69
CA HIS A 144 -6.98 19.90 9.03
C HIS A 144 -7.94 19.40 10.13
N GLY A 145 -7.41 18.66 11.11
CA GLY A 145 -8.19 18.15 12.25
C GLY A 145 -9.01 16.90 11.96
N LYS A 146 -8.90 16.32 10.76
CA LYS A 146 -9.53 15.04 10.37
C LYS A 146 -8.48 13.97 10.10
N GLU A 147 -8.83 12.72 10.37
CA GLU A 147 -8.02 11.52 10.11
C GLU A 147 -8.84 10.49 9.32
N ILE A 148 -8.16 9.54 8.69
CA ILE A 148 -8.83 8.45 7.96
C ILE A 148 -9.81 7.70 8.84
N LYS A 149 -9.47 7.40 10.09
CA LYS A 149 -10.37 6.71 11.04
C LYS A 149 -11.72 7.39 11.25
N ASP A 150 -11.81 8.71 11.03
CA ASP A 150 -13.05 9.47 11.26
C ASP A 150 -14.11 9.15 10.19
N ILE A 151 -13.68 8.65 9.04
CA ILE A 151 -14.55 8.33 7.90
C ILE A 151 -14.46 6.88 7.42
N LEU A 152 -13.50 6.10 7.93
CA LEU A 152 -13.30 4.70 7.53
C LEU A 152 -14.39 3.81 8.15
N ILE A 153 -14.95 2.91 7.35
CA ILE A 153 -15.90 1.87 7.79
C ILE A 153 -15.14 0.56 7.96
N GLU A 154 -14.45 0.12 6.91
CA GLU A 154 -13.69 -1.13 6.86
C GLU A 154 -12.57 -1.04 5.84
N ALA A 155 -11.63 -1.98 5.87
CA ALA A 155 -10.61 -2.12 4.86
C ALA A 155 -10.42 -3.58 4.44
N GLU A 156 -10.19 -3.80 3.16
CA GLU A 156 -9.74 -5.08 2.64
C GLU A 156 -8.23 -5.16 2.71
N VAL A 157 -7.73 -6.27 3.23
CA VAL A 157 -6.30 -6.54 3.36
C VAL A 157 -5.97 -7.96 2.88
N ILE A 158 -4.71 -8.18 2.60
CA ILE A 158 -4.15 -9.51 2.41
C ILE A 158 -3.00 -9.72 3.40
N ASP A 159 -2.97 -10.88 4.07
CA ASP A 159 -1.91 -11.20 5.01
C ASP A 159 -0.66 -11.78 4.33
N SER A 160 0.40 -12.01 5.10
CA SER A 160 1.68 -12.54 4.60
C SER A 160 1.60 -13.94 4.01
N THR A 161 0.51 -14.67 4.29
CA THR A 161 0.24 -16.00 3.74
C THR A 161 -0.69 -16.00 2.53
N GLY A 162 -1.07 -14.80 2.05
CA GLY A 162 -1.89 -14.64 0.85
C GLY A 162 -3.39 -14.74 1.09
N ASN A 163 -3.87 -14.73 2.34
CA ASN A 163 -5.30 -14.78 2.65
C ASN A 163 -5.92 -13.39 2.67
N PHE A 164 -7.07 -13.26 2.04
CA PHE A 164 -7.88 -12.05 2.06
C PHE A 164 -8.67 -11.94 3.35
N LYS A 165 -8.74 -10.72 3.90
CA LYS A 165 -9.52 -10.38 5.10
C LYS A 165 -10.18 -9.03 4.92
N VAL A 166 -11.33 -8.86 5.56
CA VAL A 166 -11.96 -7.55 5.77
C VAL A 166 -11.81 -7.21 7.24
N LEU A 167 -11.25 -6.07 7.52
CA LEU A 167 -11.05 -5.58 8.88
C LEU A 167 -11.98 -4.39 9.12
N SER A 168 -12.73 -4.44 10.21
CA SER A 168 -13.50 -3.30 10.72
C SER A 168 -12.57 -2.21 11.25
N LEU A 169 -13.09 -1.00 11.41
CA LEU A 169 -12.34 0.10 12.02
C LEU A 169 -11.83 -0.26 13.44
N GLU A 170 -12.63 -1.00 14.22
CA GLU A 170 -12.27 -1.42 15.56
C GLU A 170 -11.06 -2.37 15.56
N GLU A 171 -11.07 -3.38 14.68
CA GLU A 171 -9.95 -4.33 14.53
C GLU A 171 -8.65 -3.69 14.07
N MET A 172 -8.72 -2.53 13.43
CA MET A 172 -7.54 -1.80 12.97
C MET A 172 -6.86 -0.96 14.04
N GLU A 173 -7.46 -0.78 15.22
CA GLU A 173 -6.89 -0.08 16.38
C GLU A 173 -6.19 1.25 16.00
N MET A 174 -6.86 2.06 15.19
CA MET A 174 -6.27 3.28 14.65
C MET A 174 -6.18 4.38 15.69
N SER A 175 -5.01 5.01 15.80
CA SER A 175 -4.76 6.19 16.62
C SER A 175 -3.91 7.21 15.86
N TYR A 176 -3.51 8.31 16.50
CA TYR A 176 -2.74 9.36 15.84
C TYR A 176 -1.48 8.80 15.16
N ARG A 177 -1.41 8.92 13.83
CA ARG A 177 -0.31 8.42 12.99
C ARG A 177 0.00 6.93 13.18
N HIS A 178 -0.97 6.15 13.60
CA HIS A 178 -0.82 4.74 13.90
C HIS A 178 -1.99 3.90 13.39
N CYS A 179 -1.68 2.66 12.98
CA CYS A 179 -2.63 1.62 12.63
C CYS A 179 -2.11 0.31 13.22
N GLY A 180 -2.93 -0.37 14.06
CA GLY A 180 -2.58 -1.61 14.77
C GLY A 180 -2.51 -2.86 13.87
N VAL A 181 -2.97 -2.78 12.62
CA VAL A 181 -2.89 -3.90 11.67
C VAL A 181 -1.43 -4.37 11.52
N PRO A 182 -1.14 -5.68 11.56
CA PRO A 182 0.20 -6.24 11.40
C PRO A 182 0.96 -5.64 10.20
N LYS A 183 2.27 -5.41 10.35
CA LYS A 183 3.07 -4.70 9.35
C LYS A 183 3.21 -5.44 8.02
N ASP A 184 3.09 -6.75 8.06
CA ASP A 184 3.14 -7.68 6.93
C ASP A 184 1.81 -7.76 6.15
N TYR A 185 0.72 -7.18 6.68
CA TYR A 185 -0.54 -7.07 5.95
C TYR A 185 -0.48 -5.95 4.92
N ILE A 186 -1.02 -6.20 3.73
CA ILE A 186 -1.09 -5.24 2.63
C ILE A 186 -2.54 -4.80 2.47
N PHE A 187 -2.79 -3.49 2.55
CA PHE A 187 -4.10 -2.91 2.25
C PHE A 187 -4.39 -3.00 0.75
N LEU A 188 -5.59 -3.47 0.40
CA LEU A 188 -6.08 -3.59 -0.96
C LEU A 188 -7.11 -2.52 -1.30
N SER A 189 -7.99 -2.20 -0.36
CA SER A 189 -8.98 -1.12 -0.47
C SER A 189 -9.42 -0.61 0.90
N GLY A 190 -10.09 0.52 0.93
CA GLY A 190 -10.86 1.01 2.08
C GLY A 190 -12.26 1.43 1.66
N LEU A 191 -13.25 1.20 2.54
CA LEU A 191 -14.61 1.69 2.41
C LEU A 191 -14.77 2.91 3.33
N PHE A 192 -15.13 4.04 2.76
CA PHE A 192 -15.21 5.32 3.46
C PHE A 192 -16.62 5.85 3.47
N LYS A 193 -17.08 6.31 4.62
CA LYS A 193 -18.33 7.02 4.78
C LYS A 193 -18.24 8.38 4.10
N THR A 194 -19.31 8.77 3.42
CA THR A 194 -19.46 10.06 2.72
C THR A 194 -20.72 10.77 3.17
N GLY A 195 -20.77 12.08 2.97
CA GLY A 195 -21.92 12.93 3.19
C GLY A 195 -22.60 13.31 1.90
#